data_2fad38bd0e79b3238893fd3091e337de
#
_entry.id   2fad38bd0e79b3238893fd3091e337de
#
_cell.length_a   1.000
_cell.length_b   1.000
_cell.length_c   1.000
_cell.angle_alpha   90.00
_cell.angle_beta   90.00
_cell.angle_gamma   90.00
#
_symmetry.space_group_name_H-M   'P 1'
#
loop_
_entity.id
_entity.type
_entity.pdbx_description
1 polymer ?
#
loop_
_entity_poly.entity_id
_entity_poly.type
_entity_poly.pdbx_seq_one_letter_code
_entity_poly.pdbx_strand_id
1 'polypeptide(L)'
;RIDSEVLATIFYAEPARAIGINSIRGDFGALFLAMSLFTLVGSFGSQRWLLIPSVFLVLVIVGRMTSFILDDLPMVLASSLVMELIFLIVLVLALISNYLKSDSTENRSFFRVFFNQRMLIALGTVLVLIMGAFWGHEKIGIGLWNRAVEQRTNQNTIARLSDGLHVGLAGTGAPIPDTKRVGVSTFVIAGSSLFVVDTGPGSTRKLELMQVPLGRIDAVLLTHFHSDHIGDLGELMLKAWTTGARTKPLHVIGPVGVDRVVYGFNQAYALDSDYRTLHHGPTVADSRGAGGVSQSIDLKDKASTAIVFQNADLKVSAFLVDHRPVSSAFGYRFDYKGRSVVISGDTLPDEALRREAQNVDLLLHEVLNPEMLLTMNRAAARSGRNVVRNVTHDILDYHTFPEEAARIARDANARHLVFHHFIPPVPMAILHRAFLGNSRQYFDGPITMGVEGMLFSLPAHSNAIEKGWLLQ
;
A
#
# COMPACT_ATOMS: atom_id res chain seq x y z
N ARG A 1 10.98 8.73 -39.83
CA ARG A 1 10.81 8.12 -38.48
C ARG A 1 11.33 9.12 -37.46
N ILE A 2 10.43 9.66 -36.66
CA ILE A 2 10.84 10.51 -35.53
C ILE A 2 11.36 9.55 -34.45
N ASP A 3 12.57 9.83 -33.96
CA ASP A 3 13.20 9.02 -32.92
C ASP A 3 12.40 9.15 -31.62
N SER A 4 12.11 8.00 -31.00
CA SER A 4 11.32 7.95 -29.76
C SER A 4 12.02 8.55 -28.57
N GLU A 5 13.37 8.53 -28.55
CA GLU A 5 14.14 9.17 -27.50
C GLU A 5 14.09 10.69 -27.61
N VAL A 6 14.10 11.21 -28.85
CA VAL A 6 13.91 12.64 -29.13
C VAL A 6 12.52 13.10 -28.70
N LEU A 7 11.47 12.31 -29.01
CA LEU A 7 10.10 12.61 -28.55
C LEU A 7 9.98 12.55 -27.02
N ALA A 8 10.57 11.55 -26.40
CA ALA A 8 10.59 11.43 -24.94
C ALA A 8 11.28 12.64 -24.29
N THR A 9 12.39 13.11 -24.85
CA THR A 9 13.12 14.31 -24.39
C THR A 9 12.28 15.58 -24.57
N ILE A 10 11.61 15.75 -25.71
CA ILE A 10 10.75 16.91 -26.00
C ILE A 10 9.56 16.98 -25.05
N PHE A 11 8.98 15.82 -24.70
CA PHE A 11 7.81 15.73 -23.81
C PHE A 11 8.16 15.42 -22.36
N TYR A 12 9.46 15.34 -22.00
CA TYR A 12 9.94 14.95 -20.67
C TYR A 12 9.33 13.61 -20.19
N ALA A 13 9.02 12.70 -21.12
CA ALA A 13 8.47 11.40 -20.83
C ALA A 13 9.58 10.35 -20.92
N GLU A 14 9.90 9.67 -19.82
CA GLU A 14 10.79 8.51 -19.85
C GLU A 14 9.98 7.29 -20.35
N PRO A 15 10.26 6.78 -21.56
CA PRO A 15 9.61 5.58 -22.05
C PRO A 15 10.22 4.37 -21.35
N ALA A 16 9.70 4.04 -20.18
CA ALA A 16 10.20 2.93 -19.36
C ALA A 16 10.10 1.55 -20.03
N ARG A 17 9.33 1.39 -21.13
CA ARG A 17 9.19 0.11 -21.89
C ARG A 17 8.64 0.36 -23.29
N ALA A 18 8.76 -0.66 -24.17
CA ALA A 18 8.26 -0.65 -25.56
C ALA A 18 6.76 -0.26 -25.68
N ILE A 19 5.93 -0.56 -24.69
CA ILE A 19 4.52 -0.17 -24.62
C ILE A 19 4.36 1.36 -24.47
N GLY A 20 5.14 2.00 -23.63
CA GLY A 20 5.13 3.47 -23.46
C GLY A 20 5.55 4.19 -24.74
N ILE A 21 6.56 3.68 -25.45
CA ILE A 21 7.01 4.19 -26.74
C ILE A 21 5.90 4.10 -27.79
N ASN A 22 5.17 2.97 -27.82
CA ASN A 22 4.08 2.77 -28.76
C ASN A 22 2.92 3.74 -28.51
N SER A 23 2.55 3.95 -27.23
CA SER A 23 1.52 4.92 -26.85
C SER A 23 1.91 6.35 -27.21
N ILE A 24 3.17 6.77 -26.94
CA ILE A 24 3.66 8.10 -27.34
C ILE A 24 3.60 8.28 -28.86
N ARG A 25 4.02 7.28 -29.65
CA ARG A 25 3.99 7.36 -31.12
C ARG A 25 2.57 7.27 -31.68
N GLY A 26 1.73 6.38 -31.14
CA GLY A 26 0.37 6.15 -31.61
C GLY A 26 -0.56 7.29 -31.22
N ASP A 27 -0.65 7.58 -29.93
CA ASP A 27 -1.67 8.49 -29.42
C ASP A 27 -1.27 9.96 -29.63
N PHE A 28 -0.07 10.36 -29.20
CA PHE A 28 0.38 11.75 -29.37
C PHE A 28 0.80 12.06 -30.79
N GLY A 29 1.52 11.17 -31.47
CA GLY A 29 1.94 11.39 -32.86
C GLY A 29 0.76 11.54 -33.82
N ALA A 30 -0.25 10.66 -33.70
CA ALA A 30 -1.48 10.75 -34.50
C ALA A 30 -2.28 12.01 -34.18
N LEU A 31 -2.38 12.39 -32.89
CA LEU A 31 -3.07 13.57 -32.45
C LEU A 31 -2.42 14.85 -33.02
N PHE A 32 -1.10 15.02 -32.91
CA PHE A 32 -0.39 16.17 -33.48
C PHE A 32 -0.48 16.22 -35.01
N LEU A 33 -0.44 15.05 -35.68
CA LEU A 33 -0.64 15.00 -37.14
C LEU A 33 -2.03 15.46 -37.52
N ALA A 34 -3.06 15.02 -36.83
CA ALA A 34 -4.44 15.45 -37.04
C ALA A 34 -4.62 16.95 -36.82
N MET A 35 -4.05 17.49 -35.74
CA MET A 35 -4.09 18.94 -35.44
C MET A 35 -3.38 19.76 -36.51
N SER A 36 -2.22 19.29 -37.00
CA SER A 36 -1.49 19.93 -38.09
C SER A 36 -2.31 19.93 -39.39
N LEU A 37 -3.00 18.83 -39.68
CA LEU A 37 -3.89 18.72 -40.86
C LEU A 37 -5.07 19.67 -40.75
N PHE A 38 -5.74 19.77 -39.60
CA PHE A 38 -6.84 20.73 -39.39
C PHE A 38 -6.36 22.18 -39.51
N THR A 39 -5.16 22.50 -39.03
CA THR A 39 -4.55 23.80 -39.17
C THR A 39 -4.28 24.12 -40.65
N LEU A 40 -3.73 23.15 -41.40
CA LEU A 40 -3.42 23.29 -42.83
C LEU A 40 -4.71 23.49 -43.64
N VAL A 41 -5.71 22.64 -43.44
CA VAL A 41 -7.03 22.75 -44.11
C VAL A 41 -7.72 24.07 -43.77
N GLY A 42 -7.62 24.50 -42.54
CA GLY A 42 -8.14 25.79 -42.08
C GLY A 42 -7.42 26.97 -42.70
N SER A 43 -6.11 26.86 -42.95
CA SER A 43 -5.30 27.94 -43.54
C SER A 43 -5.54 28.13 -45.05
N PHE A 44 -5.77 27.05 -45.79
CA PHE A 44 -5.97 27.07 -47.25
C PHE A 44 -7.40 26.87 -47.71
N GLY A 45 -8.30 26.47 -46.80
CA GLY A 45 -9.70 26.19 -47.10
C GLY A 45 -10.68 26.95 -46.16
N SER A 46 -11.65 26.19 -45.61
CA SER A 46 -12.60 26.76 -44.67
C SER A 46 -12.00 26.94 -43.30
N GLN A 47 -11.87 28.17 -42.85
CA GLN A 47 -11.21 28.53 -41.58
C GLN A 47 -11.99 28.09 -40.33
N ARG A 48 -13.21 27.56 -40.47
CA ARG A 48 -13.95 26.87 -39.41
C ARG A 48 -13.10 25.74 -38.80
N TRP A 49 -12.24 25.11 -39.58
CA TRP A 49 -11.33 24.04 -39.14
C TRP A 49 -10.27 24.52 -38.13
N LEU A 50 -9.96 25.83 -38.05
CA LEU A 50 -9.04 26.38 -37.07
C LEU A 50 -9.57 26.34 -35.63
N LEU A 51 -10.90 26.18 -35.45
CA LEU A 51 -11.51 26.02 -34.13
C LEU A 51 -11.03 24.75 -33.41
N ILE A 52 -10.83 23.66 -34.15
CA ILE A 52 -10.41 22.37 -33.56
C ILE A 52 -9.04 22.50 -32.88
N PRO A 53 -7.95 22.97 -33.57
CA PRO A 53 -6.67 23.17 -32.91
C PRO A 53 -6.74 24.23 -31.78
N SER A 54 -7.58 25.27 -31.92
CA SER A 54 -7.74 26.27 -30.86
C SER A 54 -8.31 25.69 -29.59
N VAL A 55 -9.39 24.88 -29.66
CA VAL A 55 -9.99 24.21 -28.52
C VAL A 55 -9.01 23.20 -27.91
N PHE A 56 -8.30 22.44 -28.76
CA PHE A 56 -7.30 21.50 -28.29
C PHE A 56 -6.19 22.19 -27.50
N LEU A 57 -5.64 23.33 -27.98
CA LEU A 57 -4.62 24.10 -27.26
C LEU A 57 -5.12 24.61 -25.91
N VAL A 58 -6.39 25.06 -25.84
CA VAL A 58 -7.00 25.44 -24.54
C VAL A 58 -6.98 24.26 -23.56
N LEU A 59 -7.37 23.08 -24.01
CA LEU A 59 -7.38 21.88 -23.15
C LEU A 59 -5.96 21.49 -22.72
N VAL A 60 -4.96 21.59 -23.60
CA VAL A 60 -3.54 21.33 -23.27
C VAL A 60 -3.04 22.33 -22.23
N ILE A 61 -3.32 23.63 -22.42
CA ILE A 61 -2.94 24.68 -21.47
C ILE A 61 -3.58 24.41 -20.10
N VAL A 62 -4.87 24.07 -20.05
CA VAL A 62 -5.57 23.72 -18.80
C VAL A 62 -4.92 22.50 -18.14
N GLY A 63 -4.66 21.45 -18.90
CA GLY A 63 -3.98 20.25 -18.40
C GLY A 63 -2.59 20.56 -17.81
N ARG A 64 -1.76 21.35 -18.51
CA ARG A 64 -0.45 21.77 -18.00
C ARG A 64 -0.54 22.63 -16.75
N MET A 65 -1.45 23.58 -16.71
CA MET A 65 -1.67 24.41 -15.51
C MET A 65 -2.10 23.56 -14.33
N THR A 66 -2.96 22.57 -14.56
CA THR A 66 -3.37 21.60 -13.54
C THR A 66 -2.16 20.80 -13.03
N SER A 67 -1.32 20.29 -13.92
CA SER A 67 -0.10 19.56 -13.55
C SER A 67 0.90 20.46 -12.80
N PHE A 68 1.08 21.72 -13.18
CA PHE A 68 1.91 22.65 -12.40
C PHE A 68 1.42 22.83 -10.96
N ILE A 69 0.10 22.77 -10.74
CA ILE A 69 -0.50 22.94 -9.42
C ILE A 69 -0.41 21.64 -8.58
N LEU A 70 -0.59 20.46 -9.23
CA LEU A 70 -0.72 19.19 -8.54
C LEU A 70 0.58 18.41 -8.45
N ASP A 71 1.49 18.55 -9.44
CA ASP A 71 2.65 17.68 -9.62
C ASP A 71 3.98 18.37 -9.28
N ASP A 72 3.94 19.62 -8.80
CA ASP A 72 5.11 20.43 -8.42
C ASP A 72 6.20 20.47 -9.51
N LEU A 73 5.79 20.67 -10.76
CA LEU A 73 6.68 20.62 -11.92
C LEU A 73 7.66 21.81 -11.95
N PRO A 74 8.93 21.59 -12.36
CA PRO A 74 9.92 22.64 -12.37
C PRO A 74 9.56 23.76 -13.38
N MET A 75 9.84 25.01 -13.01
CA MET A 75 9.55 26.23 -13.80
C MET A 75 10.15 26.21 -15.23
N VAL A 76 11.12 25.35 -15.48
CA VAL A 76 11.70 25.14 -16.83
C VAL A 76 10.63 24.73 -17.85
N LEU A 77 9.57 24.07 -17.40
CA LEU A 77 8.43 23.66 -18.25
C LEU A 77 7.47 24.83 -18.60
N ALA A 78 7.62 25.97 -17.97
CA ALA A 78 6.82 27.17 -18.29
C ALA A 78 7.07 27.67 -19.72
N SER A 79 8.24 27.38 -20.31
CA SER A 79 8.55 27.76 -21.70
C SER A 79 7.58 27.13 -22.71
N SER A 80 7.18 25.87 -22.51
CA SER A 80 6.20 25.20 -23.37
C SER A 80 4.79 25.81 -23.23
N LEU A 81 4.40 26.19 -22.02
CA LEU A 81 3.14 26.89 -21.77
C LEU A 81 3.10 28.26 -22.50
N VAL A 82 4.21 29.01 -22.47
CA VAL A 82 4.33 30.28 -23.20
C VAL A 82 4.18 30.06 -24.70
N MET A 83 4.82 29.04 -25.26
CA MET A 83 4.70 28.73 -26.69
C MET A 83 3.27 28.33 -27.07
N GLU A 84 2.59 27.53 -26.27
CA GLU A 84 1.20 27.15 -26.48
C GLU A 84 0.26 28.35 -26.44
N LEU A 85 0.47 29.28 -25.52
CA LEU A 85 -0.24 30.55 -25.45
C LEU A 85 -0.03 31.42 -26.69
N ILE A 86 1.20 31.52 -27.18
CA ILE A 86 1.52 32.26 -28.42
C ILE A 86 0.80 31.62 -29.61
N PHE A 87 0.82 30.29 -29.76
CA PHE A 87 0.10 29.60 -30.84
C PHE A 87 -1.41 29.82 -30.73
N LEU A 88 -1.98 29.74 -29.52
CA LEU A 88 -3.41 29.99 -29.31
C LEU A 88 -3.77 31.44 -29.70
N ILE A 89 -2.97 32.43 -29.33
CA ILE A 89 -3.18 33.84 -29.72
C ILE A 89 -3.14 33.99 -31.24
N VAL A 90 -2.19 33.38 -31.93
CA VAL A 90 -2.10 33.43 -33.40
C VAL A 90 -3.33 32.82 -34.07
N LEU A 91 -3.81 31.66 -33.58
CA LEU A 91 -5.02 31.03 -34.12
C LEU A 91 -6.30 31.88 -33.86
N VAL A 92 -6.43 32.44 -32.68
CA VAL A 92 -7.56 33.32 -32.34
C VAL A 92 -7.52 34.59 -33.18
N LEU A 93 -6.36 35.21 -33.37
CA LEU A 93 -6.24 36.41 -34.26
C LEU A 93 -6.58 36.07 -35.70
N ALA A 94 -6.16 34.90 -36.21
CA ALA A 94 -6.54 34.41 -37.54
C ALA A 94 -8.06 34.23 -37.66
N LEU A 95 -8.72 33.67 -36.67
CA LEU A 95 -10.18 33.51 -36.62
C LEU A 95 -10.89 34.86 -36.59
N ILE A 96 -10.45 35.81 -35.78
CA ILE A 96 -11.01 37.17 -35.69
C ILE A 96 -10.83 37.94 -36.99
N SER A 97 -9.62 37.87 -37.59
CA SER A 97 -9.35 38.55 -38.88
C SER A 97 -10.32 38.08 -39.97
N ASN A 98 -10.65 36.81 -39.99
CA ASN A 98 -11.58 36.25 -40.96
C ASN A 98 -13.05 36.58 -40.70
N TYR A 99 -13.42 36.60 -39.42
CA TYR A 99 -14.74 37.08 -39.04
C TYR A 99 -14.98 38.50 -39.56
N LEU A 100 -13.98 39.36 -39.41
CA LEU A 100 -14.06 40.76 -39.88
C LEU A 100 -14.08 40.91 -41.40
N LYS A 101 -13.49 39.95 -42.15
CA LYS A 101 -13.41 40.00 -43.63
C LYS A 101 -14.54 39.25 -44.32
N SER A 102 -15.37 38.46 -43.60
CA SER A 102 -16.41 37.62 -44.19
C SER A 102 -17.70 38.38 -44.47
N ASP A 103 -18.05 38.44 -45.76
CA ASP A 103 -19.36 39.01 -46.21
C ASP A 103 -20.50 38.00 -46.23
N SER A 104 -20.24 36.72 -45.96
CA SER A 104 -21.27 35.67 -45.99
C SER A 104 -22.09 35.63 -44.70
N THR A 105 -23.42 35.64 -44.83
CA THR A 105 -24.36 35.53 -43.71
C THR A 105 -24.20 34.20 -42.91
N GLU A 106 -23.83 33.14 -43.58
CA GLU A 106 -23.63 31.81 -43.02
C GLU A 106 -22.40 31.73 -42.09
N ASN A 107 -21.28 32.33 -42.48
CA ASN A 107 -20.10 32.46 -41.63
C ASN A 107 -20.34 33.32 -40.41
N ARG A 108 -21.10 34.46 -40.57
CA ARG A 108 -21.45 35.32 -39.43
C ARG A 108 -22.37 34.61 -38.42
N SER A 109 -23.26 33.73 -38.86
CA SER A 109 -24.13 32.98 -37.93
C SER A 109 -23.34 31.95 -37.12
N PHE A 110 -22.40 31.23 -37.75
CA PHE A 110 -21.53 30.25 -37.09
C PHE A 110 -20.64 30.90 -36.01
N PHE A 111 -19.98 32.01 -36.36
CA PHE A 111 -19.14 32.74 -35.41
C PHE A 111 -19.94 33.42 -34.29
N ARG A 112 -21.20 33.83 -34.50
CA ARG A 112 -22.09 34.35 -33.45
C ARG A 112 -22.35 33.32 -32.35
N VAL A 113 -22.39 32.02 -32.65
CA VAL A 113 -22.55 30.96 -31.65
C VAL A 113 -21.31 30.86 -30.77
N PHE A 114 -20.10 30.93 -31.34
CA PHE A 114 -18.82 30.79 -30.61
C PHE A 114 -18.33 32.09 -29.95
N PHE A 115 -18.66 33.25 -30.51
CA PHE A 115 -18.31 34.54 -29.93
C PHE A 115 -19.52 35.22 -29.25
N ASN A 116 -20.50 34.43 -28.81
CA ASN A 116 -21.58 34.93 -27.97
C ASN A 116 -21.00 35.53 -26.69
N GLN A 117 -21.46 36.70 -26.31
CA GLN A 117 -21.02 37.45 -25.12
C GLN A 117 -21.00 36.54 -23.85
N ARG A 118 -21.99 35.65 -23.72
CA ARG A 118 -22.08 34.70 -22.61
C ARG A 118 -20.90 33.69 -22.58
N MET A 119 -20.45 33.22 -23.74
CA MET A 119 -19.34 32.29 -23.85
C MET A 119 -18.00 32.96 -23.62
N LEU A 120 -17.80 34.19 -24.10
CA LEU A 120 -16.62 34.99 -23.83
C LEU A 120 -16.51 35.33 -22.34
N ILE A 121 -17.63 35.66 -21.68
CA ILE A 121 -17.70 35.87 -20.23
C ILE A 121 -17.35 34.57 -19.50
N ALA A 122 -17.92 33.42 -19.92
CA ALA A 122 -17.59 32.11 -19.30
C ALA A 122 -16.11 31.76 -19.44
N LEU A 123 -15.54 31.91 -20.64
CA LEU A 123 -14.10 31.69 -20.88
C LEU A 123 -13.23 32.65 -20.06
N GLY A 124 -13.60 33.93 -20.01
CA GLY A 124 -12.91 34.93 -19.19
C GLY A 124 -13.00 34.61 -17.69
N THR A 125 -14.14 34.14 -17.22
CA THR A 125 -14.35 33.72 -15.83
C THR A 125 -13.48 32.49 -15.50
N VAL A 126 -13.47 31.48 -16.37
CA VAL A 126 -12.62 30.32 -16.22
C VAL A 126 -11.12 30.69 -16.19
N LEU A 127 -10.69 31.57 -17.08
CA LEU A 127 -9.32 32.08 -17.10
C LEU A 127 -8.96 32.83 -15.81
N VAL A 128 -9.83 33.68 -15.31
CA VAL A 128 -9.66 34.39 -14.04
C VAL A 128 -9.59 33.42 -12.85
N LEU A 129 -10.46 32.39 -12.84
CA LEU A 129 -10.44 31.36 -11.81
C LEU A 129 -9.14 30.54 -11.86
N ILE A 130 -8.67 30.16 -13.06
CA ILE A 130 -7.40 29.45 -13.24
C ILE A 130 -6.21 30.33 -12.81
N MET A 131 -6.20 31.59 -13.22
CA MET A 131 -5.16 32.55 -12.77
C MET A 131 -5.23 32.73 -11.25
N GLY A 132 -6.40 32.89 -10.67
CA GLY A 132 -6.62 33.03 -9.24
C GLY A 132 -6.13 31.77 -8.49
N ALA A 133 -6.40 30.58 -9.00
CA ALA A 133 -5.88 29.31 -8.46
C ALA A 133 -4.36 29.23 -8.58
N PHE A 134 -3.81 29.65 -9.71
CA PHE A 134 -2.36 29.66 -9.94
C PHE A 134 -1.62 30.64 -8.99
N TRP A 135 -2.14 31.85 -8.80
CA TRP A 135 -1.56 32.83 -7.87
C TRP A 135 -1.85 32.51 -6.41
N GLY A 136 -2.94 31.77 -6.15
CA GLY A 136 -3.35 31.36 -4.82
C GLY A 136 -2.90 29.95 -4.39
N HIS A 137 -2.18 29.21 -5.26
CA HIS A 137 -1.87 27.80 -5.04
C HIS A 137 -1.15 27.53 -3.71
N GLU A 138 -0.21 28.41 -3.32
CA GLU A 138 0.51 28.30 -2.05
C GLU A 138 -0.47 28.37 -0.85
N LYS A 139 -1.35 29.36 -0.83
CA LYS A 139 -2.35 29.53 0.25
C LYS A 139 -3.37 28.39 0.28
N ILE A 140 -3.79 27.94 -0.91
CA ILE A 140 -4.68 26.79 -1.06
C ILE A 140 -3.98 25.54 -0.57
N GLY A 141 -2.71 25.31 -0.98
CA GLY A 141 -1.89 24.19 -0.55
C GLY A 141 -1.70 24.16 0.98
N ILE A 142 -1.35 25.29 1.58
CA ILE A 142 -1.24 25.41 3.04
C ILE A 142 -2.59 25.13 3.73
N GLY A 143 -3.69 25.65 3.19
CA GLY A 143 -5.02 25.39 3.73
C GLY A 143 -5.43 23.92 3.66
N LEU A 144 -5.12 23.23 2.56
CA LEU A 144 -5.34 21.79 2.41
C LEU A 144 -4.42 20.99 3.35
N TRP A 145 -3.15 21.39 3.47
CA TRP A 145 -2.20 20.78 4.40
C TRP A 145 -2.68 20.89 5.85
N ASN A 146 -3.09 22.08 6.30
CA ASN A 146 -3.57 22.28 7.66
C ASN A 146 -4.78 21.36 7.97
N ARG A 147 -5.75 21.30 7.05
CA ARG A 147 -6.89 20.38 7.19
C ARG A 147 -6.47 18.91 7.25
N ALA A 148 -5.53 18.50 6.38
CA ALA A 148 -5.03 17.14 6.36
C ALA A 148 -4.30 16.78 7.66
N VAL A 149 -3.50 17.71 8.20
CA VAL A 149 -2.81 17.54 9.48
C VAL A 149 -3.80 17.45 10.64
N GLU A 150 -4.78 18.38 10.72
CA GLU A 150 -5.82 18.35 11.76
C GLU A 150 -6.63 17.04 11.72
N GLN A 151 -7.01 16.58 10.52
CA GLN A 151 -7.71 15.31 10.35
C GLN A 151 -6.88 14.13 10.82
N ARG A 152 -5.59 14.09 10.46
CA ARG A 152 -4.69 12.98 10.87
C ARG A 152 -4.38 12.99 12.36
N THR A 153 -4.14 14.14 12.95
CA THR A 153 -3.77 14.26 14.37
C THR A 153 -4.91 13.81 15.29
N ASN A 154 -6.16 13.99 14.88
CA ASN A 154 -7.33 13.61 15.66
C ASN A 154 -7.81 12.18 15.43
N GLN A 155 -7.10 11.36 14.64
CA GLN A 155 -7.52 10.02 14.32
C GLN A 155 -6.82 8.98 15.22
N ASN A 156 -7.63 8.08 15.79
CA ASN A 156 -7.17 6.91 16.54
C ASN A 156 -8.01 5.72 16.09
N THR A 157 -7.36 4.74 15.45
CA THR A 157 -8.05 3.55 14.92
C THR A 157 -8.83 2.80 15.99
N ILE A 158 -8.24 2.62 17.18
CA ILE A 158 -8.88 1.88 18.28
C ILE A 158 -10.18 2.58 18.73
N ALA A 159 -10.17 3.91 18.84
CA ALA A 159 -11.31 4.67 19.35
C ALA A 159 -12.57 4.61 18.45
N ARG A 160 -12.42 4.13 17.21
CA ARG A 160 -13.50 4.00 16.22
C ARG A 160 -14.10 2.61 16.15
N LEU A 161 -13.44 1.63 16.75
CA LEU A 161 -13.87 0.23 16.69
C LEU A 161 -14.88 -0.06 17.81
N SER A 162 -15.90 -0.86 17.48
CA SER A 162 -16.80 -1.41 18.48
C SER A 162 -16.08 -2.40 19.40
N ASP A 163 -16.68 -2.77 20.53
CA ASP A 163 -16.12 -3.84 21.36
C ASP A 163 -16.08 -5.16 20.57
N GLY A 164 -14.89 -5.75 20.46
CA GLY A 164 -14.67 -6.92 19.62
C GLY A 164 -13.20 -7.31 19.50
N LEU A 165 -12.98 -8.32 18.67
CA LEU A 165 -11.66 -8.79 18.26
C LEU A 165 -11.41 -8.31 16.81
N HIS A 166 -10.42 -7.47 16.63
CA HIS A 166 -10.12 -6.88 15.32
C HIS A 166 -8.72 -7.25 14.87
N VAL A 167 -8.57 -7.61 13.61
CA VAL A 167 -7.30 -8.04 13.01
C VAL A 167 -7.01 -7.19 11.78
N GLY A 168 -5.89 -6.48 11.82
CA GLY A 168 -5.46 -5.65 10.70
C GLY A 168 -4.14 -6.12 10.10
N LEU A 169 -4.06 -6.09 8.78
CA LEU A 169 -2.89 -6.52 8.02
C LEU A 169 -1.98 -5.33 7.74
N ALA A 170 -0.87 -5.25 8.45
CA ALA A 170 0.15 -4.20 8.27
C ALA A 170 1.20 -4.59 7.22
N GLY A 171 1.47 -5.89 7.06
CA GLY A 171 2.34 -6.44 6.05
C GLY A 171 1.86 -7.83 5.63
N THR A 172 1.92 -8.12 4.35
CA THR A 172 1.45 -9.40 3.78
C THR A 172 2.47 -10.04 2.84
N GLY A 173 3.64 -9.42 2.68
CA GLY A 173 4.76 -9.92 1.88
C GLY A 173 5.60 -10.93 2.64
N ALA A 174 6.43 -11.63 1.89
CA ALA A 174 7.42 -12.62 2.30
C ALA A 174 8.84 -12.11 1.94
N PRO A 175 9.93 -12.92 2.11
CA PRO A 175 11.30 -12.44 1.84
C PRO A 175 11.55 -11.98 0.40
N ILE A 176 10.78 -12.50 -0.57
CA ILE A 176 10.93 -12.11 -1.98
C ILE A 176 10.33 -10.71 -2.18
N PRO A 177 11.10 -9.72 -2.67
CA PRO A 177 10.63 -8.35 -2.79
C PRO A 177 9.36 -8.20 -3.63
N ASP A 178 8.39 -7.45 -3.12
CA ASP A 178 7.16 -7.03 -3.80
C ASP A 178 7.07 -5.50 -3.79
N THR A 179 6.64 -4.89 -4.88
CA THR A 179 6.49 -3.43 -5.00
C THR A 179 5.28 -2.89 -4.23
N LYS A 180 4.34 -3.75 -3.84
CA LYS A 180 3.07 -3.37 -3.20
C LYS A 180 2.94 -3.88 -1.78
N ARG A 181 3.70 -4.91 -1.40
CA ARG A 181 3.63 -5.58 -0.12
C ARG A 181 4.91 -5.36 0.68
N VAL A 182 4.76 -5.11 1.95
CA VAL A 182 5.87 -5.04 2.92
C VAL A 182 5.96 -6.35 3.69
N GLY A 183 7.06 -6.55 4.42
CA GLY A 183 7.28 -7.75 5.23
C GLY A 183 6.13 -8.00 6.20
N VAL A 184 5.89 -9.27 6.51
CA VAL A 184 4.72 -9.72 7.25
C VAL A 184 4.58 -9.05 8.61
N SER A 185 3.39 -8.56 8.90
CA SER A 185 3.00 -8.03 10.21
C SER A 185 1.49 -7.94 10.31
N THR A 186 0.96 -8.36 11.44
CA THR A 186 -0.48 -8.32 11.74
C THR A 186 -0.68 -7.66 13.09
N PHE A 187 -1.60 -6.70 13.22
CA PHE A 187 -1.97 -6.20 14.53
C PHE A 187 -3.34 -6.74 14.95
N VAL A 188 -3.49 -6.96 16.26
CA VAL A 188 -4.71 -7.49 16.85
C VAL A 188 -5.16 -6.55 17.96
N ILE A 189 -6.42 -6.10 17.88
CA ILE A 189 -7.08 -5.29 18.90
C ILE A 189 -8.18 -6.14 19.53
N ALA A 190 -8.16 -6.26 20.86
CA ALA A 190 -9.16 -6.95 21.64
C ALA A 190 -9.61 -6.05 22.80
N GLY A 191 -10.76 -5.37 22.62
CA GLY A 191 -11.18 -4.29 23.51
C GLY A 191 -10.17 -3.18 23.58
N SER A 192 -9.52 -2.99 24.74
CA SER A 192 -8.48 -1.97 24.93
C SER A 192 -7.06 -2.48 24.68
N SER A 193 -6.86 -3.78 24.50
CA SER A 193 -5.54 -4.40 24.30
C SER A 193 -5.13 -4.37 22.82
N LEU A 194 -3.84 -4.12 22.58
CA LEU A 194 -3.24 -4.03 21.25
C LEU A 194 -1.96 -4.86 21.18
N PHE A 195 -1.91 -5.78 20.24
CA PHE A 195 -0.75 -6.62 19.95
C PHE A 195 -0.30 -6.46 18.51
N VAL A 196 1.00 -6.65 18.27
CA VAL A 196 1.56 -6.78 16.92
C VAL A 196 2.21 -8.15 16.81
N VAL A 197 1.78 -8.94 15.82
CA VAL A 197 2.37 -10.25 15.50
C VAL A 197 3.30 -10.05 14.32
N ASP A 198 4.57 -10.30 14.53
CA ASP A 198 5.69 -10.05 13.63
C ASP A 198 5.86 -8.57 13.22
N THR A 199 7.06 -8.23 12.81
CA THR A 199 7.49 -6.86 12.48
C THR A 199 8.40 -6.89 11.25
N GLY A 200 7.86 -7.39 10.14
CA GLY A 200 8.62 -7.46 8.89
C GLY A 200 8.97 -6.09 8.33
N PRO A 201 10.01 -5.98 7.48
CA PRO A 201 10.51 -4.71 6.96
C PRO A 201 9.43 -3.87 6.31
N GLY A 202 9.31 -2.59 6.72
CA GLY A 202 8.33 -1.61 6.23
C GLY A 202 6.96 -1.66 6.94
N SER A 203 6.73 -2.63 7.82
CA SER A 203 5.45 -2.79 8.52
C SER A 203 5.16 -1.70 9.53
N THR A 204 6.18 -1.21 10.25
CA THR A 204 6.03 -0.11 11.21
C THR A 204 5.46 1.14 10.55
N ARG A 205 5.98 1.50 9.38
CA ARG A 205 5.46 2.62 8.61
C ARG A 205 4.01 2.39 8.17
N LYS A 206 3.63 1.16 7.83
CA LYS A 206 2.22 0.83 7.50
C LYS A 206 1.31 0.98 8.71
N LEU A 207 1.74 0.52 9.89
CA LEU A 207 1.00 0.73 11.15
C LEU A 207 0.77 2.22 11.43
N GLU A 208 1.78 3.08 11.25
CA GLU A 208 1.64 4.54 11.39
C GLU A 208 0.66 5.13 10.38
N LEU A 209 0.72 4.71 9.10
CA LEU A 209 -0.21 5.15 8.07
C LEU A 209 -1.66 4.72 8.34
N MET A 210 -1.85 3.56 8.97
CA MET A 210 -3.15 3.06 9.44
C MET A 210 -3.60 3.73 10.75
N GLN A 211 -2.77 4.63 11.32
CA GLN A 211 -3.04 5.34 12.58
C GLN A 211 -3.25 4.39 13.77
N VAL A 212 -2.54 3.27 13.76
CA VAL A 212 -2.43 2.40 14.91
C VAL A 212 -1.64 3.13 15.99
N PRO A 213 -2.17 3.27 17.21
CA PRO A 213 -1.48 4.03 18.27
C PRO A 213 -0.31 3.21 18.85
N LEU A 214 0.87 3.30 18.23
CA LEU A 214 2.03 2.46 18.54
C LEU A 214 2.45 2.55 20.02
N GLY A 215 2.29 3.72 20.63
CA GLY A 215 2.58 3.90 22.06
C GLY A 215 1.70 3.06 23.00
N ARG A 216 0.58 2.52 22.51
CA ARG A 216 -0.36 1.69 23.28
C ARG A 216 -0.17 0.19 23.05
N ILE A 217 0.80 -0.24 22.26
CA ILE A 217 1.09 -1.66 22.07
C ILE A 217 1.43 -2.31 23.40
N ASP A 218 0.65 -3.32 23.80
CA ASP A 218 0.87 -4.10 25.01
C ASP A 218 2.07 -5.03 24.86
N ALA A 219 2.12 -5.77 23.72
CA ALA A 219 3.26 -6.61 23.38
C ALA A 219 3.39 -6.82 21.86
N VAL A 220 4.63 -7.06 21.43
CA VAL A 220 4.97 -7.67 20.15
C VAL A 220 5.10 -9.18 20.36
N LEU A 221 4.50 -9.96 19.48
CA LEU A 221 4.52 -11.42 19.49
C LEU A 221 5.27 -11.90 18.25
N LEU A 222 6.47 -12.43 18.43
CA LEU A 222 7.29 -12.92 17.31
C LEU A 222 7.00 -14.40 17.08
N THR A 223 6.70 -14.78 15.84
CA THR A 223 6.49 -16.17 15.45
C THR A 223 7.81 -16.91 15.37
N HIS A 224 8.82 -16.33 14.75
CA HIS A 224 10.20 -16.81 14.64
C HIS A 224 11.14 -15.66 14.24
N PHE A 225 12.41 -15.94 13.89
CA PHE A 225 13.42 -14.88 13.75
C PHE A 225 14.00 -14.73 12.34
N HIS A 226 13.30 -15.15 11.29
CA HIS A 226 13.66 -14.75 9.94
C HIS A 226 13.57 -13.24 9.78
N SER A 227 14.41 -12.68 8.91
CA SER A 227 14.56 -11.23 8.77
C SER A 227 13.28 -10.53 8.30
N ASP A 228 12.45 -11.21 7.54
CA ASP A 228 11.16 -10.69 7.06
C ASP A 228 10.05 -10.70 8.12
N HIS A 229 10.31 -11.28 9.32
CA HIS A 229 9.45 -11.27 10.50
C HIS A 229 9.93 -10.31 11.59
N ILE A 230 11.22 -9.96 11.63
CA ILE A 230 11.80 -9.14 12.70
C ILE A 230 12.44 -7.84 12.21
N GLY A 231 12.53 -7.59 10.90
CA GLY A 231 13.37 -6.54 10.33
C GLY A 231 13.04 -5.12 10.80
N ASP A 232 11.78 -4.82 11.13
CA ASP A 232 11.32 -3.53 11.65
C ASP A 232 11.22 -3.46 13.19
N LEU A 233 11.61 -4.52 13.93
CA LEU A 233 11.43 -4.54 15.40
C LEU A 233 12.07 -3.33 16.09
N GLY A 234 13.26 -2.96 15.67
CA GLY A 234 13.97 -1.80 16.23
C GLY A 234 13.23 -0.48 15.98
N GLU A 235 12.72 -0.29 14.75
CA GLU A 235 11.92 0.89 14.41
C GLU A 235 10.60 0.91 15.18
N LEU A 236 9.92 -0.25 15.31
CA LEU A 236 8.69 -0.33 16.08
C LEU A 236 8.91 0.01 17.56
N MET A 237 9.96 -0.51 18.19
CA MET A 237 10.33 -0.17 19.57
C MET A 237 10.58 1.33 19.73
N LEU A 238 11.34 1.93 18.82
CA LEU A 238 11.63 3.36 18.79
C LEU A 238 10.35 4.19 18.67
N LYS A 239 9.50 3.86 17.71
CA LYS A 239 8.24 4.57 17.45
C LYS A 239 7.25 4.40 18.61
N ALA A 240 7.10 3.21 19.16
CA ALA A 240 6.24 2.98 20.31
C ALA A 240 6.68 3.83 21.50
N TRP A 241 7.99 3.92 21.76
CA TRP A 241 8.54 4.76 22.81
C TRP A 241 8.26 6.24 22.59
N THR A 242 8.67 6.79 21.45
CA THR A 242 8.63 8.24 21.20
C THR A 242 7.22 8.78 20.96
N THR A 243 6.33 8.03 20.27
CA THR A 243 4.95 8.46 20.02
C THR A 243 4.02 8.26 21.22
N GLY A 244 4.38 7.33 22.11
CA GLY A 244 3.60 7.04 23.32
C GLY A 244 4.14 7.67 24.58
N ALA A 245 5.26 8.39 24.53
CA ALA A 245 6.00 8.87 25.70
C ALA A 245 6.15 7.77 26.78
N ARG A 246 6.49 6.55 26.35
CA ARG A 246 6.53 5.39 27.24
C ARG A 246 7.60 5.56 28.30
N THR A 247 7.27 5.13 29.50
CA THR A 247 8.20 5.08 30.64
C THR A 247 8.67 3.64 30.96
N LYS A 248 8.22 2.67 30.15
CA LYS A 248 8.62 1.26 30.19
C LYS A 248 8.93 0.78 28.78
N PRO A 249 9.98 -0.04 28.58
CA PRO A 249 10.31 -0.62 27.29
C PRO A 249 9.15 -1.42 26.70
N LEU A 250 9.14 -1.58 25.38
CA LEU A 250 8.14 -2.39 24.69
C LEU A 250 8.34 -3.88 25.02
N HIS A 251 7.28 -4.56 25.41
CA HIS A 251 7.32 -5.98 25.71
C HIS A 251 7.35 -6.80 24.39
N VAL A 252 8.32 -7.69 24.26
CA VAL A 252 8.52 -8.55 23.08
C VAL A 252 8.53 -10.00 23.54
N ILE A 253 7.54 -10.77 23.11
CA ILE A 253 7.37 -12.19 23.45
C ILE A 253 7.69 -13.02 22.21
N GLY A 254 8.41 -14.11 22.37
CA GLY A 254 8.74 -15.02 21.26
C GLY A 254 9.36 -16.32 21.71
N PRO A 255 9.76 -17.18 20.76
CA PRO A 255 10.45 -18.42 21.07
C PRO A 255 11.80 -18.19 21.75
N VAL A 256 12.41 -19.29 22.20
CA VAL A 256 13.78 -19.28 22.76
C VAL A 256 14.74 -18.59 21.77
N GLY A 257 15.49 -17.60 22.25
CA GLY A 257 16.37 -16.74 21.44
C GLY A 257 15.84 -15.33 21.21
N VAL A 258 14.60 -15.01 21.60
CA VAL A 258 14.03 -13.66 21.50
C VAL A 258 14.86 -12.63 22.30
N ASP A 259 15.49 -13.06 23.40
CA ASP A 259 16.41 -12.26 24.21
C ASP A 259 17.60 -11.74 23.38
N ARG A 260 18.19 -12.57 22.53
CA ARG A 260 19.30 -12.20 21.64
C ARG A 260 18.85 -11.18 20.57
N VAL A 261 17.66 -11.39 20.01
CA VAL A 261 17.08 -10.49 19.00
C VAL A 261 16.82 -9.13 19.59
N VAL A 262 16.11 -9.04 20.74
CA VAL A 262 15.79 -7.80 21.40
C VAL A 262 17.05 -7.09 21.88
N TYR A 263 18.02 -7.83 22.46
CA TYR A 263 19.32 -7.27 22.83
C TYR A 263 20.02 -6.63 21.62
N GLY A 264 20.09 -7.34 20.49
CA GLY A 264 20.73 -6.84 19.28
C GLY A 264 20.10 -5.53 18.78
N PHE A 265 18.77 -5.43 18.71
CA PHE A 265 18.09 -4.20 18.34
C PHE A 265 18.24 -3.08 19.37
N ASN A 266 18.22 -3.39 20.66
CA ASN A 266 18.51 -2.41 21.71
C ASN A 266 19.90 -1.80 21.53
N GLN A 267 20.93 -2.60 21.22
CA GLN A 267 22.28 -2.11 20.96
C GLN A 267 22.35 -1.28 19.68
N ALA A 268 21.68 -1.70 18.60
CA ALA A 268 21.68 -0.99 17.34
C ALA A 268 21.03 0.41 17.45
N TYR A 269 20.01 0.56 18.30
CA TYR A 269 19.27 1.82 18.50
C TYR A 269 19.73 2.62 19.73
N ALA A 270 20.77 2.20 20.46
CA ALA A 270 21.20 2.85 21.68
C ALA A 270 21.57 4.33 21.47
N LEU A 271 22.40 4.62 20.44
CA LEU A 271 22.82 5.98 20.13
C LEU A 271 21.65 6.89 19.74
N ASP A 272 20.71 6.41 18.91
CA ASP A 272 19.52 7.17 18.55
C ASP A 272 18.64 7.47 19.77
N SER A 273 18.51 6.52 20.68
CA SER A 273 17.77 6.68 21.93
C SER A 273 18.41 7.76 22.82
N ASP A 274 19.74 7.77 22.94
CA ASP A 274 20.49 8.80 23.66
C ASP A 274 20.27 10.18 23.04
N TYR A 275 20.38 10.31 21.72
CA TYR A 275 20.17 11.58 21.00
C TYR A 275 18.77 12.12 21.21
N ARG A 276 17.74 11.25 21.16
CA ARG A 276 16.34 11.68 21.40
C ARG A 276 16.09 12.08 22.83
N THR A 277 16.62 11.34 23.79
CA THR A 277 16.52 11.70 25.21
C THR A 277 17.16 13.06 25.49
N LEU A 278 18.35 13.31 24.96
CA LEU A 278 19.06 14.58 25.09
C LEU A 278 18.32 15.74 24.41
N HIS A 279 17.73 15.52 23.22
CA HIS A 279 17.07 16.57 22.46
C HIS A 279 15.65 16.88 22.95
N HIS A 280 14.83 15.85 23.20
CA HIS A 280 13.40 16.04 23.52
C HIS A 280 13.10 16.05 25.03
N GLY A 281 14.03 15.55 25.84
CA GLY A 281 13.86 15.43 27.29
C GLY A 281 12.89 14.33 27.73
N PRO A 282 12.75 14.12 29.04
CA PRO A 282 12.02 12.98 29.60
C PRO A 282 10.50 13.03 29.41
N THR A 283 9.93 14.18 29.08
CA THR A 283 8.49 14.30 28.82
C THR A 283 8.07 13.65 27.50
N VAL A 284 8.98 13.51 26.54
CA VAL A 284 8.75 12.90 25.24
C VAL A 284 9.54 11.59 25.09
N ALA A 285 10.79 11.59 25.55
CA ALA A 285 11.74 10.50 25.36
C ALA A 285 12.40 10.13 26.70
N ASP A 286 11.60 9.59 27.64
CA ASP A 286 12.11 9.07 28.90
C ASP A 286 13.00 7.84 28.62
N SER A 287 14.28 7.91 29.00
CA SER A 287 15.24 6.83 28.74
C SER A 287 14.84 5.47 29.33
N ARG A 288 14.00 5.46 30.38
CA ARG A 288 13.45 4.23 30.97
C ARG A 288 12.48 3.49 30.04
N GLY A 289 11.91 4.17 29.08
CA GLY A 289 10.96 3.61 28.11
C GLY A 289 11.59 3.16 26.80
N ALA A 290 12.87 3.46 26.59
CA ALA A 290 13.56 3.14 25.35
C ALA A 290 13.76 1.62 25.13
N GLY A 291 13.68 1.20 23.88
CA GLY A 291 13.96 -0.18 23.47
C GLY A 291 12.85 -1.18 23.84
N GLY A 292 13.24 -2.44 23.94
CA GLY A 292 12.38 -3.57 24.26
C GLY A 292 12.87 -4.40 25.44
N VAL A 293 11.93 -5.09 26.09
CA VAL A 293 12.19 -6.14 27.08
C VAL A 293 11.63 -7.46 26.57
N SER A 294 12.44 -8.51 26.57
CA SER A 294 12.09 -9.81 26.03
C SER A 294 11.42 -10.72 27.06
N GLN A 295 10.49 -11.56 26.59
CA GLN A 295 9.97 -12.72 27.30
C GLN A 295 10.09 -13.95 26.40
N SER A 296 10.95 -14.87 26.77
CA SER A 296 11.16 -16.13 26.05
C SER A 296 10.14 -17.17 26.51
N ILE A 297 9.53 -17.85 25.54
CA ILE A 297 8.62 -18.97 25.74
C ILE A 297 9.30 -20.24 25.22
N ASP A 298 9.44 -21.21 26.12
CA ASP A 298 10.06 -22.51 25.82
C ASP A 298 9.00 -23.60 25.73
N LEU A 299 8.47 -23.83 24.53
CA LEU A 299 7.58 -24.95 24.23
C LEU A 299 8.41 -26.11 23.67
N LYS A 300 8.30 -27.30 24.29
CA LYS A 300 9.02 -28.51 23.86
C LYS A 300 8.15 -29.49 23.09
N ASP A 301 6.85 -29.40 23.26
CA ASP A 301 5.89 -30.34 22.71
C ASP A 301 4.81 -29.63 21.91
N LYS A 302 4.56 -30.10 20.68
CA LYS A 302 3.48 -29.62 19.81
C LYS A 302 2.08 -29.84 20.37
N ALA A 303 1.91 -30.73 21.35
CA ALA A 303 0.64 -30.90 22.04
C ALA A 303 0.37 -29.81 23.08
N SER A 304 1.40 -29.06 23.48
CA SER A 304 1.33 -28.03 24.52
C SER A 304 1.10 -26.65 23.93
N THR A 305 0.43 -25.78 24.71
CA THR A 305 0.28 -24.35 24.46
C THR A 305 0.78 -23.55 25.63
N ALA A 306 1.29 -22.34 25.39
CA ALA A 306 1.66 -21.38 26.44
C ALA A 306 0.73 -20.19 26.40
N ILE A 307 0.12 -19.83 27.55
CA ILE A 307 -0.61 -18.56 27.67
C ILE A 307 0.43 -17.45 27.77
N VAL A 308 0.47 -16.57 26.79
CA VAL A 308 1.43 -15.45 26.70
C VAL A 308 0.83 -14.15 27.20
N PHE A 309 -0.49 -14.05 27.21
CA PHE A 309 -1.25 -12.94 27.80
C PHE A 309 -2.63 -13.42 28.22
N GLN A 310 -3.12 -12.93 29.37
CA GLN A 310 -4.46 -13.21 29.82
C GLN A 310 -5.00 -12.08 30.74
N ASN A 311 -6.24 -11.68 30.48
CA ASN A 311 -7.03 -10.86 31.40
C ASN A 311 -8.46 -11.45 31.52
N ALA A 312 -9.42 -10.69 32.02
CA ALA A 312 -10.78 -11.17 32.22
C ALA A 312 -11.49 -11.62 30.93
N ASP A 313 -11.23 -10.92 29.82
CA ASP A 313 -11.95 -11.09 28.55
C ASP A 313 -11.10 -11.67 27.42
N LEU A 314 -9.78 -11.52 27.49
CA LEU A 314 -8.82 -11.90 26.47
C LEU A 314 -7.86 -12.97 26.96
N LYS A 315 -7.70 -14.02 26.14
CA LYS A 315 -6.63 -15.01 26.28
C LYS A 315 -5.83 -15.05 24.97
N VAL A 316 -4.50 -14.95 25.07
CA VAL A 316 -3.57 -15.13 23.95
C VAL A 316 -2.68 -16.33 24.26
N SER A 317 -2.64 -17.28 23.35
CA SER A 317 -1.84 -18.50 23.47
C SER A 317 -0.86 -18.63 22.32
N ALA A 318 0.36 -19.09 22.61
CA ALA A 318 1.34 -19.53 21.62
C ALA A 318 1.35 -21.05 21.54
N PHE A 319 1.57 -21.59 20.34
CA PHE A 319 1.74 -23.03 20.08
C PHE A 319 2.82 -23.26 19.03
N LEU A 320 3.48 -24.41 19.09
CA LEU A 320 4.52 -24.77 18.12
C LEU A 320 3.91 -25.16 16.77
N VAL A 321 4.57 -24.71 15.69
CA VAL A 321 4.31 -25.13 14.31
C VAL A 321 5.58 -25.69 13.68
N ASP A 322 5.47 -26.33 12.52
CA ASP A 322 6.60 -26.98 11.84
C ASP A 322 7.20 -26.09 10.76
N HIS A 323 8.26 -25.41 11.09
CA HIS A 323 9.03 -24.58 10.15
C HIS A 323 10.52 -24.96 10.17
N ARG A 324 10.80 -26.27 10.14
CA ARG A 324 12.19 -26.76 10.17
C ARG A 324 13.00 -26.25 8.96
N PRO A 325 14.27 -25.79 9.13
CA PRO A 325 15.17 -26.03 10.27
C PRO A 325 15.05 -25.03 11.44
N VAL A 326 14.07 -24.11 11.44
CA VAL A 326 13.83 -23.23 12.59
C VAL A 326 13.44 -24.07 13.80
N SER A 327 14.24 -23.99 14.86
CA SER A 327 14.12 -24.87 16.04
C SER A 327 12.81 -24.66 16.83
N SER A 328 12.25 -23.45 16.80
CA SER A 328 10.99 -23.10 17.43
C SER A 328 10.30 -22.01 16.62
N ALA A 329 9.20 -22.36 15.98
CA ALA A 329 8.31 -21.42 15.31
C ALA A 329 6.93 -21.51 15.95
N PHE A 330 6.28 -20.37 16.13
CA PHE A 330 4.99 -20.24 16.82
C PHE A 330 3.88 -19.79 15.88
N GLY A 331 2.68 -20.40 16.07
CA GLY A 331 1.42 -19.77 15.79
C GLY A 331 0.84 -19.12 17.06
N TYR A 332 -0.07 -18.19 16.88
CA TYR A 332 -0.77 -17.50 17.98
C TYR A 332 -2.28 -17.63 17.85
N ARG A 333 -2.97 -17.90 18.97
CA ARG A 333 -4.42 -17.90 19.08
C ARG A 333 -4.88 -16.80 20.04
N PHE A 334 -5.88 -16.02 19.60
CA PHE A 334 -6.55 -14.98 20.38
C PHE A 334 -8.00 -15.38 20.59
N ASP A 335 -8.43 -15.43 21.84
CA ASP A 335 -9.82 -15.68 22.23
C ASP A 335 -10.31 -14.46 23.02
N TYR A 336 -11.36 -13.79 22.54
CA TYR A 336 -11.94 -12.58 23.15
C TYR A 336 -13.45 -12.60 23.11
N LYS A 337 -14.13 -12.65 24.28
CA LYS A 337 -15.60 -12.59 24.40
C LYS A 337 -16.35 -13.47 23.38
N GLY A 338 -15.93 -14.72 23.25
CA GLY A 338 -16.52 -15.68 22.33
C GLY A 338 -16.11 -15.53 20.85
N ARG A 339 -15.16 -14.63 20.55
CA ARG A 339 -14.57 -14.52 19.23
C ARG A 339 -13.14 -15.07 19.23
N SER A 340 -12.71 -15.62 18.09
CA SER A 340 -11.39 -16.25 18.03
C SER A 340 -10.70 -16.07 16.68
N VAL A 341 -9.38 -15.87 16.75
CA VAL A 341 -8.50 -15.74 15.60
C VAL A 341 -7.25 -16.58 15.82
N VAL A 342 -6.80 -17.26 14.77
CA VAL A 342 -5.49 -17.92 14.73
C VAL A 342 -4.65 -17.32 13.64
N ILE A 343 -3.37 -17.07 13.94
CA ILE A 343 -2.31 -16.63 13.03
C ILE A 343 -1.26 -17.73 12.99
N SER A 344 -1.01 -18.30 11.80
CA SER A 344 -0.20 -19.51 11.66
C SER A 344 1.29 -19.29 11.97
N GLY A 345 1.84 -18.09 11.70
CA GLY A 345 3.28 -17.98 11.43
C GLY A 345 3.65 -18.78 10.17
N ASP A 346 4.95 -18.92 9.88
CA ASP A 346 5.41 -19.76 8.79
C ASP A 346 5.41 -21.23 9.21
N THR A 347 4.89 -22.10 8.36
CA THR A 347 4.70 -23.51 8.72
C THR A 347 4.45 -24.42 7.52
N LEU A 348 4.90 -25.65 7.61
CA LEU A 348 4.33 -26.76 6.86
C LEU A 348 2.90 -27.04 7.33
N PRO A 349 2.08 -27.82 6.58
CA PRO A 349 0.82 -28.33 7.09
C PRO A 349 1.01 -28.99 8.45
N ASP A 350 0.40 -28.44 9.51
CA ASP A 350 0.71 -28.81 10.88
C ASP A 350 -0.57 -29.20 11.66
N GLU A 351 -0.48 -30.31 12.41
CA GLU A 351 -1.57 -30.84 13.21
C GLU A 351 -1.85 -29.96 14.44
N ALA A 352 -0.81 -29.33 15.03
CA ALA A 352 -1.03 -28.40 16.13
C ALA A 352 -1.77 -27.15 15.66
N LEU A 353 -1.42 -26.62 14.47
CA LEU A 353 -2.18 -25.52 13.86
C LEU A 353 -3.65 -25.91 13.62
N ARG A 354 -3.90 -27.11 13.04
CA ARG A 354 -5.27 -27.59 12.79
C ARG A 354 -6.06 -27.71 14.10
N ARG A 355 -5.44 -28.21 15.17
CA ARG A 355 -6.06 -28.32 16.50
C ARG A 355 -6.38 -26.94 17.10
N GLU A 356 -5.41 -26.02 17.07
CA GLU A 356 -5.58 -24.68 17.65
C GLU A 356 -6.54 -23.81 16.82
N ALA A 357 -6.70 -24.09 15.51
CA ALA A 357 -7.65 -23.43 14.63
C ALA A 357 -9.08 -23.99 14.73
N GLN A 358 -9.35 -24.97 15.62
CA GLN A 358 -10.69 -25.53 15.75
C GLN A 358 -11.74 -24.46 16.08
N ASN A 359 -12.78 -24.39 15.22
CA ASN A 359 -13.95 -23.52 15.34
C ASN A 359 -13.61 -22.02 15.44
N VAL A 360 -12.46 -21.57 14.88
CA VAL A 360 -12.12 -20.16 14.90
C VAL A 360 -12.94 -19.35 13.90
N ASP A 361 -13.20 -18.11 14.23
CA ASP A 361 -13.84 -17.18 13.31
C ASP A 361 -12.94 -16.85 12.12
N LEU A 362 -11.63 -16.65 12.38
CA LEU A 362 -10.67 -16.24 11.39
C LEU A 362 -9.38 -17.04 11.51
N LEU A 363 -8.97 -17.69 10.43
CA LEU A 363 -7.64 -18.29 10.28
C LEU A 363 -6.82 -17.45 9.32
N LEU A 364 -5.78 -16.76 9.83
CA LEU A 364 -4.73 -16.15 9.02
C LEU A 364 -3.65 -17.18 8.79
N HIS A 365 -3.38 -17.49 7.54
CA HIS A 365 -2.42 -18.52 7.15
C HIS A 365 -1.41 -18.00 6.14
N GLU A 366 -0.12 -18.33 6.34
CA GLU A 366 0.91 -18.12 5.34
C GLU A 366 0.62 -18.97 4.11
N VAL A 367 1.21 -18.64 2.96
CA VAL A 367 0.92 -19.39 1.74
C VAL A 367 2.01 -19.32 0.67
N LEU A 368 2.37 -20.48 0.14
CA LEU A 368 3.29 -20.63 -0.99
C LEU A 368 2.60 -21.33 -2.15
N ASN A 369 2.56 -20.66 -3.35
CA ASN A 369 2.07 -21.31 -4.56
C ASN A 369 3.25 -22.03 -5.28
N PRO A 370 3.25 -23.38 -5.32
CA PRO A 370 4.38 -24.14 -5.85
C PRO A 370 4.55 -23.99 -7.38
N GLU A 371 3.46 -23.89 -8.16
CA GLU A 371 3.55 -23.78 -9.62
C GLU A 371 4.16 -22.43 -10.04
N MET A 372 3.75 -21.35 -9.39
CA MET A 372 4.30 -20.02 -9.64
C MET A 372 5.78 -19.94 -9.21
N LEU A 373 6.13 -20.53 -8.07
CA LEU A 373 7.50 -20.59 -7.59
C LEU A 373 8.40 -21.43 -8.51
N LEU A 374 7.94 -22.59 -8.97
CA LEU A 374 8.64 -23.42 -9.95
C LEU A 374 8.83 -22.71 -11.29
N THR A 375 7.92 -21.83 -11.66
CA THR A 375 8.08 -20.98 -12.86
C THR A 375 9.24 -19.99 -12.68
N MET A 376 9.38 -19.38 -11.50
CA MET A 376 10.54 -18.55 -11.17
C MET A 376 11.84 -19.37 -11.13
N ASN A 377 11.81 -20.57 -10.57
CA ASN A 377 12.93 -21.50 -10.54
C ASN A 377 13.45 -21.82 -11.96
N ARG A 378 12.53 -22.18 -12.88
CA ARG A 378 12.88 -22.44 -14.28
C ARG A 378 13.44 -21.20 -14.98
N ALA A 379 12.92 -20.02 -14.71
CA ALA A 379 13.44 -18.77 -15.26
C ALA A 379 14.84 -18.46 -14.74
N ALA A 380 15.09 -18.66 -13.46
CA ALA A 380 16.41 -18.51 -12.82
C ALA A 380 17.43 -19.49 -13.44
N ALA A 381 17.04 -20.76 -13.65
CA ALA A 381 17.89 -21.76 -14.30
C ALA A 381 18.30 -21.34 -15.72
N ARG A 382 17.34 -20.86 -16.55
CA ARG A 382 17.62 -20.38 -17.91
C ARG A 382 18.54 -19.17 -17.97
N SER A 383 18.50 -18.32 -16.96
CA SER A 383 19.33 -17.10 -16.88
C SER A 383 20.63 -17.29 -16.08
N GLY A 384 20.99 -18.53 -15.71
CA GLY A 384 22.20 -18.85 -14.97
C GLY A 384 22.23 -18.32 -13.51
N ARG A 385 21.07 -17.92 -12.94
CA ARG A 385 20.95 -17.39 -11.57
C ARG A 385 20.85 -18.56 -10.56
N ASN A 386 21.93 -19.29 -10.39
CA ASN A 386 21.95 -20.55 -9.61
C ASN A 386 21.52 -20.37 -8.14
N VAL A 387 21.89 -19.26 -7.49
CA VAL A 387 21.47 -18.99 -6.10
C VAL A 387 19.96 -18.86 -6.01
N VAL A 388 19.35 -18.06 -6.89
CA VAL A 388 17.88 -17.89 -6.94
C VAL A 388 17.18 -19.22 -7.23
N ARG A 389 17.73 -20.01 -8.18
CA ARG A 389 17.24 -21.36 -8.48
C ARG A 389 17.25 -22.26 -7.26
N ASN A 390 18.35 -22.29 -6.51
CA ASN A 390 18.47 -23.16 -5.34
C ASN A 390 17.49 -22.72 -4.25
N VAL A 391 17.45 -21.42 -3.90
CA VAL A 391 16.52 -20.89 -2.90
C VAL A 391 15.07 -21.19 -3.28
N THR A 392 14.66 -20.95 -4.53
CA THR A 392 13.28 -21.23 -4.98
C THR A 392 12.94 -22.72 -5.06
N HIS A 393 13.92 -23.59 -4.99
CA HIS A 393 13.72 -25.02 -4.83
C HIS A 393 13.59 -25.40 -3.36
N ASP A 394 14.50 -24.90 -2.53
CA ASP A 394 14.61 -25.30 -1.12
C ASP A 394 13.39 -24.86 -0.30
N ILE A 395 12.78 -23.71 -0.62
CA ILE A 395 11.62 -23.20 0.14
C ILE A 395 10.30 -23.96 -0.12
N LEU A 396 10.28 -24.93 -1.03
CA LEU A 396 9.09 -25.76 -1.30
C LEU A 396 8.73 -26.71 -0.15
N ASP A 397 9.67 -27.02 0.72
CA ASP A 397 9.53 -28.06 1.74
C ASP A 397 9.41 -27.52 3.18
N TYR A 398 9.15 -26.20 3.34
CA TYR A 398 8.88 -25.64 4.67
C TYR A 398 7.81 -24.51 4.70
N HIS A 399 6.95 -24.48 3.69
CA HIS A 399 5.76 -23.62 3.63
C HIS A 399 4.52 -24.40 3.20
N THR A 400 3.35 -23.87 3.50
CA THR A 400 2.06 -24.52 3.21
C THR A 400 1.50 -24.06 1.84
N PHE A 401 0.99 -25.01 1.06
CA PHE A 401 0.36 -24.72 -0.23
C PHE A 401 -1.10 -24.27 -0.04
N PRO A 402 -1.66 -23.51 -1.01
CA PRO A 402 -3.03 -22.98 -0.89
C PRO A 402 -4.09 -24.04 -0.63
N GLU A 403 -3.98 -25.21 -1.30
CA GLU A 403 -4.90 -26.34 -1.12
C GLU A 403 -4.78 -27.00 0.25
N GLU A 404 -3.57 -27.04 0.80
CA GLU A 404 -3.30 -27.62 2.12
C GLU A 404 -3.85 -26.72 3.22
N ALA A 405 -3.62 -25.41 3.14
CA ALA A 405 -4.19 -24.45 4.07
C ALA A 405 -5.74 -24.46 4.00
N ALA A 406 -6.32 -24.63 2.81
CA ALA A 406 -7.76 -24.78 2.64
C ALA A 406 -8.29 -26.06 3.32
N ARG A 407 -7.55 -27.19 3.25
CA ARG A 407 -7.90 -28.42 4.00
C ARG A 407 -7.81 -28.21 5.51
N ILE A 408 -6.74 -27.54 5.99
CA ILE A 408 -6.61 -27.18 7.41
C ILE A 408 -7.82 -26.36 7.87
N ALA A 409 -8.21 -25.33 7.10
CA ALA A 409 -9.36 -24.48 7.41
C ALA A 409 -10.68 -25.29 7.48
N ARG A 410 -10.89 -26.19 6.52
CA ARG A 410 -12.05 -27.11 6.51
C ARG A 410 -12.05 -28.03 7.74
N ASP A 411 -10.93 -28.73 7.97
CA ASP A 411 -10.82 -29.76 9.02
C ASP A 411 -10.86 -29.13 10.43
N ALA A 412 -10.45 -27.88 10.53
CA ALA A 412 -10.58 -27.06 11.73
C ALA A 412 -11.96 -26.38 11.86
N ASN A 413 -12.86 -26.52 10.90
CA ASN A 413 -14.15 -25.82 10.88
C ASN A 413 -13.97 -24.30 11.08
N ALA A 414 -12.92 -23.72 10.47
CA ALA A 414 -12.71 -22.27 10.49
C ALA A 414 -13.80 -21.58 9.67
N ARG A 415 -14.24 -20.39 10.10
CA ARG A 415 -15.32 -19.69 9.41
C ARG A 415 -14.83 -18.85 8.23
N HIS A 416 -13.59 -18.38 8.27
CA HIS A 416 -12.97 -17.57 7.21
C HIS A 416 -11.47 -17.84 7.15
N LEU A 417 -10.94 -18.11 5.95
CA LEU A 417 -9.50 -18.26 5.69
C LEU A 417 -8.96 -16.99 5.03
N VAL A 418 -7.92 -16.41 5.62
CA VAL A 418 -7.22 -15.24 5.07
C VAL A 418 -5.78 -15.61 4.82
N PHE A 419 -5.33 -15.46 3.59
CA PHE A 419 -3.93 -15.65 3.22
C PHE A 419 -3.13 -14.37 3.40
N HIS A 420 -1.95 -14.49 3.97
CA HIS A 420 -0.91 -13.48 4.04
C HIS A 420 0.47 -14.13 3.79
N HIS A 421 1.58 -13.41 3.89
CA HIS A 421 2.92 -13.95 3.64
C HIS A 421 2.99 -14.70 2.31
N PHE A 422 2.76 -13.96 1.19
CA PHE A 422 2.63 -14.57 -0.14
C PHE A 422 3.97 -14.96 -0.76
N ILE A 423 4.14 -16.22 -1.10
CA ILE A 423 5.28 -16.76 -1.86
C ILE A 423 4.78 -17.45 -3.14
N PRO A 424 5.25 -17.04 -4.32
CA PRO A 424 5.98 -15.81 -4.63
C PRO A 424 5.07 -14.56 -4.58
N PRO A 425 5.62 -13.35 -4.75
CA PRO A 425 4.83 -12.14 -4.86
C PRO A 425 3.72 -12.20 -5.91
N VAL A 426 2.55 -11.61 -5.60
CA VAL A 426 1.37 -11.57 -6.48
C VAL A 426 1.09 -10.11 -6.88
N PRO A 427 1.80 -9.55 -7.88
CA PRO A 427 1.78 -8.12 -8.16
C PRO A 427 0.48 -7.60 -8.78
N MET A 428 -0.37 -8.49 -9.33
CA MET A 428 -1.59 -8.12 -10.05
C MET A 428 -2.79 -8.94 -9.57
N ALA A 429 -3.93 -8.27 -9.35
CA ALA A 429 -5.16 -8.91 -8.87
C ALA A 429 -5.67 -10.06 -9.80
N ILE A 430 -5.41 -9.97 -11.11
CA ILE A 430 -5.76 -11.03 -12.06
C ILE A 430 -5.07 -12.39 -11.74
N LEU A 431 -3.91 -12.34 -11.06
CA LEU A 431 -3.18 -13.54 -10.66
C LEU A 431 -3.74 -14.19 -9.39
N HIS A 432 -4.60 -13.50 -8.63
CA HIS A 432 -5.14 -14.04 -7.37
C HIS A 432 -5.83 -15.39 -7.56
N ARG A 433 -6.63 -15.52 -8.63
CA ARG A 433 -7.32 -16.79 -8.92
C ARG A 433 -6.34 -17.93 -9.25
N ALA A 434 -5.30 -17.63 -10.02
CA ALA A 434 -4.25 -18.60 -10.33
C ALA A 434 -3.43 -18.95 -9.09
N PHE A 435 -3.14 -17.98 -8.23
CA PHE A 435 -2.42 -18.20 -6.98
C PHE A 435 -3.19 -19.12 -6.03
N LEU A 436 -4.50 -18.98 -5.93
CA LEU A 436 -5.36 -19.81 -5.09
C LEU A 436 -5.47 -21.27 -5.57
N GLY A 437 -5.12 -21.56 -6.82
CA GLY A 437 -5.25 -22.90 -7.38
C GLY A 437 -6.66 -23.49 -7.16
N ASN A 438 -6.71 -24.69 -6.62
CA ASN A 438 -7.96 -25.44 -6.33
C ASN A 438 -8.44 -25.28 -4.87
N SER A 439 -7.94 -24.32 -4.11
CA SER A 439 -8.27 -24.15 -2.68
C SER A 439 -9.77 -24.14 -2.41
N ARG A 440 -10.56 -23.53 -3.31
CA ARG A 440 -12.03 -23.46 -3.20
C ARG A 440 -12.76 -24.82 -3.35
N GLN A 441 -12.08 -25.86 -3.79
CA GLN A 441 -12.63 -27.22 -3.83
C GLN A 441 -12.51 -27.92 -2.46
N TYR A 442 -11.65 -27.40 -1.59
CA TYR A 442 -11.36 -27.99 -0.28
C TYR A 442 -11.95 -27.22 0.89
N PHE A 443 -12.32 -25.96 0.69
CA PHE A 443 -12.92 -25.14 1.74
C PHE A 443 -14.07 -24.30 1.17
N ASP A 444 -15.29 -24.54 1.67
CA ASP A 444 -16.53 -23.87 1.24
C ASP A 444 -16.68 -22.48 1.83
N GLY A 445 -15.96 -22.17 2.91
CA GLY A 445 -15.96 -20.86 3.55
C GLY A 445 -15.28 -19.78 2.72
N PRO A 446 -15.41 -18.52 3.10
CA PRO A 446 -14.73 -17.40 2.44
C PRO A 446 -13.22 -17.55 2.47
N ILE A 447 -12.55 -17.36 1.32
CA ILE A 447 -11.09 -17.26 1.20
C ILE A 447 -10.75 -15.84 0.74
N THR A 448 -9.93 -15.13 1.52
CA THR A 448 -9.46 -13.78 1.18
C THR A 448 -7.95 -13.77 0.96
N MET A 449 -7.52 -13.19 -0.16
CA MET A 449 -6.12 -12.77 -0.35
C MET A 449 -5.91 -11.49 0.44
N GLY A 450 -5.11 -11.54 1.52
CA GLY A 450 -4.83 -10.40 2.37
C GLY A 450 -4.09 -9.29 1.62
N VAL A 451 -4.40 -8.05 1.95
CA VAL A 451 -3.72 -6.85 1.44
C VAL A 451 -3.55 -5.89 2.60
N GLU A 452 -2.44 -5.15 2.61
CA GLU A 452 -2.16 -4.14 3.64
C GLU A 452 -3.28 -3.12 3.73
N GLY A 453 -3.67 -2.79 4.93
CA GLY A 453 -4.81 -1.90 5.22
C GLY A 453 -6.14 -2.62 5.40
N MET A 454 -6.25 -3.91 5.06
CA MET A 454 -7.46 -4.68 5.41
C MET A 454 -7.59 -4.80 6.93
N LEU A 455 -8.84 -4.62 7.40
CA LEU A 455 -9.25 -4.83 8.79
C LEU A 455 -10.41 -5.83 8.81
N PHE A 456 -10.27 -6.89 9.58
CA PHE A 456 -11.34 -7.82 9.91
C PHE A 456 -11.85 -7.51 11.31
N SER A 457 -13.11 -7.18 11.44
CA SER A 457 -13.77 -6.87 12.72
C SER A 457 -14.73 -7.99 13.09
N LEU A 458 -14.57 -8.50 14.29
CA LEU A 458 -15.34 -9.58 14.90
C LEU A 458 -16.02 -8.99 16.16
N PRO A 459 -17.18 -8.31 16.03
CA PRO A 459 -17.83 -7.69 17.18
C PRO A 459 -18.14 -8.73 18.27
N ALA A 460 -17.95 -8.35 19.53
CA ALA A 460 -18.26 -9.20 20.68
C ALA A 460 -19.75 -9.60 20.66
N HIS A 461 -20.05 -10.78 21.19
CA HIS A 461 -21.42 -11.30 21.26
C HIS A 461 -22.17 -11.36 19.91
N SER A 462 -21.44 -11.41 18.80
CA SER A 462 -21.96 -11.49 17.44
C SER A 462 -21.28 -12.64 16.67
N ASN A 463 -21.92 -13.07 15.59
CA ASN A 463 -21.31 -14.00 14.63
C ASN A 463 -20.79 -13.29 13.38
N ALA A 464 -20.89 -11.96 13.28
CA ALA A 464 -20.45 -11.21 12.12
C ALA A 464 -18.92 -11.24 11.98
N ILE A 465 -18.44 -11.27 10.74
CA ILE A 465 -17.07 -11.01 10.33
C ILE A 465 -17.15 -9.88 9.31
N GLU A 466 -16.78 -8.68 9.72
CA GLU A 466 -16.87 -7.48 8.90
C GLU A 466 -15.49 -7.18 8.31
N LYS A 467 -15.44 -6.82 7.02
CA LYS A 467 -14.21 -6.43 6.37
C LYS A 467 -14.22 -4.94 6.07
N GLY A 468 -13.21 -4.24 6.56
CA GLY A 468 -12.97 -2.81 6.35
C GLY A 468 -11.59 -2.52 5.80
N TRP A 469 -11.30 -1.22 5.64
CA TRP A 469 -10.02 -0.71 5.15
C TRP A 469 -9.55 0.45 5.99
N LEU A 470 -8.26 0.45 6.32
CA LEU A 470 -7.58 1.53 7.08
C LEU A 470 -6.62 2.35 6.21
N LEU A 471 -6.20 1.83 5.07
CA LEU A 471 -5.47 2.56 4.03
C LEU A 471 -6.41 2.83 2.85
N GLN A 472 -6.47 4.08 2.42
CA GLN A 472 -7.19 4.54 1.23
C GLN A 472 -6.20 4.91 0.14
#